data_f961928a61a21e358d0c4b4c82fc4c34
#
_entry.id   f961928a61a21e358d0c4b4c82fc4c34
#
_cell.length_a   1.000
_cell.length_b   1.000
_cell.length_c   1.000
_cell.angle_alpha   90.00
_cell.angle_beta   90.00
_cell.angle_gamma   90.00
#
_symmetry.space_group_name_H-M   'P 1'
#
loop_
_entity.id
_entity.type
_entity.pdbx_description
1 polymer ?
#
loop_
_entity_poly.entity_id
_entity_poly.type
_entity_poly.pdbx_seq_one_letter_code
_entity_poly.pdbx_strand_id
1 'polypeptide(L)'
;GDLTVRYVPGESDSLMFGGNSNWRGPVWFPIAYLIVEALERYHHFYGKDFTVELPTGSGRHVTLQGAANEISRRLTRLFEPDATGHRPCHGSYDRYASHPAWKDLLLFHEFFHADTGRGCGASHQTGWTALVARLVRKS
;
A
#
# COMPACT_ATOMS: atom_id res chain seq x y z
N GLY A 1 -9.00 -21.27 24.85
CA GLY A 1 -9.10 -21.31 23.37
C GLY A 1 -7.75 -21.02 22.74
N ASP A 2 -7.46 -21.64 21.63
CA ASP A 2 -6.19 -21.42 20.91
C ASP A 2 -6.14 -20.01 20.35
N LEU A 3 -5.07 -19.29 20.65
CA LEU A 3 -4.79 -17.98 20.09
C LEU A 3 -4.11 -18.14 18.73
N THR A 4 -4.82 -17.85 17.65
CA THR A 4 -4.30 -17.99 16.29
C THR A 4 -3.93 -16.62 15.73
N VAL A 5 -2.69 -16.47 15.27
CA VAL A 5 -2.22 -15.32 14.50
C VAL A 5 -2.21 -15.71 13.02
N ARG A 6 -2.97 -15.00 12.18
CA ARG A 6 -3.12 -15.29 10.76
C ARG A 6 -3.04 -14.03 9.90
N TYR A 7 -2.92 -14.22 8.60
CA TYR A 7 -3.06 -13.13 7.65
C TYR A 7 -4.49 -12.59 7.66
N VAL A 8 -4.63 -11.28 7.85
CA VAL A 8 -5.89 -10.53 7.77
C VAL A 8 -5.66 -9.31 6.88
N PRO A 9 -6.25 -9.27 5.68
CA PRO A 9 -5.92 -8.23 4.69
C PRO A 9 -6.53 -6.85 4.98
N GLY A 10 -7.51 -6.75 5.85
CA GLY A 10 -8.23 -5.52 6.20
C GLY A 10 -8.28 -5.25 7.69
N GLU A 11 -9.43 -4.78 8.18
CA GLU A 11 -9.66 -4.60 9.61
C GLU A 11 -9.55 -5.93 10.36
N SER A 12 -9.07 -5.88 11.60
CA SER A 12 -8.97 -7.05 12.45
C SER A 12 -10.34 -7.66 12.71
N ASP A 13 -10.42 -8.97 12.63
CA ASP A 13 -11.61 -9.76 12.93
C ASP A 13 -11.61 -10.33 14.35
N SER A 14 -10.66 -9.91 15.17
CA SER A 14 -10.55 -10.32 16.56
C SER A 14 -10.19 -9.15 17.46
N LEU A 15 -10.51 -9.27 18.75
CA LEU A 15 -10.11 -8.30 19.79
C LEU A 15 -8.72 -8.59 20.36
N MET A 16 -8.02 -9.57 19.84
CA MET A 16 -6.66 -9.91 20.26
C MET A 16 -5.72 -8.74 19.99
N PHE A 17 -4.92 -8.36 20.99
CA PHE A 17 -4.00 -7.23 20.90
C PHE A 17 -4.66 -5.88 20.54
N GLY A 18 -5.91 -5.66 21.02
CA GLY A 18 -6.63 -4.44 20.71
C GLY A 18 -6.95 -4.26 19.22
N GLY A 19 -7.14 -5.35 18.50
CA GLY A 19 -7.34 -5.34 17.07
C GLY A 19 -6.03 -5.29 16.27
N ASN A 20 -4.89 -5.38 16.92
CA ASN A 20 -3.57 -5.12 16.35
C ASN A 20 -3.00 -6.27 15.51
N SER A 21 -3.73 -7.36 15.34
CA SER A 21 -3.46 -8.38 14.33
C SER A 21 -3.42 -7.80 12.93
N ASN A 22 -4.01 -6.63 12.73
CA ASN A 22 -4.05 -5.89 11.47
C ASN A 22 -2.70 -5.31 11.02
N TRP A 23 -1.64 -5.34 11.83
CA TRP A 23 -0.28 -5.08 11.37
C TRP A 23 0.23 -6.14 10.38
N ARG A 24 -0.44 -7.28 10.30
CA ARG A 24 -0.10 -8.40 9.42
C ARG A 24 -1.14 -8.54 8.31
N GLY A 25 -0.83 -8.09 7.15
CA GLY A 25 -1.70 -8.22 6.00
C GLY A 25 -2.03 -6.88 5.36
N PRO A 26 -2.63 -5.91 6.07
CA PRO A 26 -2.95 -4.61 5.47
C PRO A 26 -1.72 -3.85 4.98
N VAL A 27 -1.97 -2.91 4.08
CA VAL A 27 -0.94 -1.99 3.59
C VAL A 27 -0.88 -0.77 4.48
N TRP A 28 0.29 -0.55 5.11
CA TRP A 28 0.60 0.60 5.95
C TRP A 28 1.64 1.48 5.26
N PHE A 29 1.27 2.70 4.90
CA PHE A 29 2.16 3.59 4.13
C PHE A 29 3.49 3.88 4.82
N PRO A 30 3.56 4.19 6.12
CA PRO A 30 4.85 4.44 6.77
C PRO A 30 5.79 3.24 6.68
N ILE A 31 5.29 2.03 6.92
CA ILE A 31 6.10 0.82 6.85
C ILE A 31 6.53 0.53 5.42
N ALA A 32 5.60 0.61 4.47
CA ALA A 32 5.89 0.39 3.05
C ALA A 32 6.89 1.43 2.52
N TYR A 33 6.76 2.70 2.93
CA TYR A 33 7.70 3.75 2.58
C TYR A 33 9.12 3.47 3.12
N LEU A 34 9.25 3.04 4.37
CA LEU A 34 10.54 2.67 4.95
C LEU A 34 11.18 1.49 4.22
N ILE A 35 10.38 0.53 3.75
CA ILE A 35 10.87 -0.59 2.92
C ILE A 35 11.42 -0.06 1.59
N VAL A 36 10.70 0.85 0.92
CA VAL A 36 11.16 1.47 -0.33
C VAL A 36 12.49 2.19 -0.12
N GLU A 37 12.58 3.05 0.90
CA GLU A 37 13.82 3.77 1.24
C GLU A 37 14.99 2.82 1.56
N ALA A 38 14.71 1.73 2.29
CA ALA A 38 15.73 0.73 2.60
C ALA A 38 16.26 0.03 1.33
N LEU A 39 15.36 -0.38 0.43
CA LEU A 39 15.73 -1.03 -0.83
C LEU A 39 16.58 -0.10 -1.72
N GLU A 40 16.24 1.20 -1.80
CA GLU A 40 17.03 2.18 -2.54
C GLU A 40 18.43 2.34 -1.96
N ARG A 41 18.55 2.42 -0.62
CA ARG A 41 19.84 2.52 0.08
C ARG A 41 20.69 1.26 -0.11
N TYR A 42 20.08 0.08 0.00
CA TYR A 42 20.76 -1.17 -0.26
C TYR A 42 21.16 -1.31 -1.72
N HIS A 43 20.35 -0.83 -2.67
CA HIS A 43 20.74 -0.79 -4.06
C HIS A 43 22.00 0.07 -4.29
N HIS A 44 22.06 1.23 -3.63
CA HIS A 44 23.25 2.08 -3.68
C HIS A 44 24.50 1.37 -3.15
N PHE A 45 24.36 0.53 -2.13
CA PHE A 45 25.47 -0.22 -1.53
C PHE A 45 25.86 -1.45 -2.35
N TYR A 46 24.91 -2.29 -2.77
CA TYR A 46 25.19 -3.54 -3.47
C TYR A 46 25.32 -3.39 -5.00
N GLY A 47 24.84 -2.30 -5.56
CA GLY A 47 24.91 -2.04 -7.00
C GLY A 47 23.86 -2.83 -7.82
N LYS A 48 24.02 -2.72 -9.14
CA LYS A 48 23.07 -3.28 -10.12
C LYS A 48 23.17 -4.81 -10.29
N ASP A 49 24.26 -5.38 -9.87
CA ASP A 49 24.52 -6.82 -10.08
C ASP A 49 23.82 -7.68 -9.01
N PHE A 50 23.43 -7.06 -7.89
CA PHE A 50 22.62 -7.71 -6.87
C PHE A 50 21.14 -7.66 -7.28
N THR A 51 20.54 -8.83 -7.50
CA THR A 51 19.15 -8.96 -7.91
C THR A 51 18.36 -9.87 -6.98
N VAL A 52 17.06 -9.66 -6.91
CA VAL A 52 16.11 -10.48 -6.16
C VAL A 52 14.97 -10.92 -7.07
N GLU A 53 14.40 -12.07 -6.79
CA GLU A 53 13.23 -12.54 -7.52
C GLU A 53 11.97 -11.78 -7.06
N LEU A 54 11.23 -11.20 -7.99
CA LEU A 54 10.03 -10.42 -7.68
C LEU A 54 8.95 -10.60 -8.78
N PRO A 55 7.75 -11.14 -8.44
CA PRO A 55 7.41 -11.81 -7.17
C PRO A 55 8.21 -13.08 -6.94
N THR A 56 8.31 -13.52 -5.69
CA THR A 56 8.93 -14.81 -5.36
C THR A 56 8.27 -15.96 -6.12
N GLY A 57 9.05 -16.84 -6.71
CA GLY A 57 8.57 -17.98 -7.51
C GLY A 57 8.22 -17.63 -8.96
N SER A 58 8.44 -16.38 -9.40
CA SER A 58 8.12 -15.93 -10.77
C SER A 58 9.23 -16.19 -11.80
N GLY A 59 10.45 -16.46 -11.36
CA GLY A 59 11.65 -16.49 -12.19
C GLY A 59 12.13 -15.09 -12.67
N ARG A 60 11.42 -14.02 -12.34
CA ARG A 60 11.77 -12.66 -12.75
C ARG A 60 12.70 -12.01 -11.73
N HIS A 61 13.93 -11.75 -12.12
CA HIS A 61 14.91 -11.07 -11.29
C HIS A 61 14.94 -9.56 -11.58
N VAL A 62 14.96 -8.77 -10.53
CA VAL A 62 15.03 -7.31 -10.58
C VAL A 62 16.10 -6.81 -9.61
N THR A 63 16.69 -5.64 -9.88
CA THR A 63 17.56 -4.97 -8.90
C THR A 63 16.74 -4.52 -7.69
N LEU A 64 17.42 -4.19 -6.59
CA LEU A 64 16.72 -3.63 -5.42
C LEU A 64 16.02 -2.29 -5.75
N GLN A 65 16.58 -1.48 -6.64
CA GLN A 65 15.88 -0.30 -7.17
C GLN A 65 14.63 -0.67 -7.96
N GLY A 66 14.71 -1.73 -8.77
CA GLY A 66 13.54 -2.26 -9.49
C GLY A 66 12.44 -2.75 -8.54
N ALA A 67 12.83 -3.38 -7.43
CA ALA A 67 11.89 -3.79 -6.39
C ALA A 67 11.25 -2.58 -5.68
N ALA A 68 12.05 -1.57 -5.34
CA ALA A 68 11.57 -0.31 -4.75
C ALA A 68 10.56 0.40 -5.66
N ASN A 69 10.87 0.49 -6.96
CA ASN A 69 9.99 1.11 -7.96
C ASN A 69 8.66 0.33 -8.09
N GLU A 70 8.70 -0.99 -8.11
CA GLU A 70 7.49 -1.81 -8.20
C GLU A 70 6.60 -1.65 -6.96
N ILE A 71 7.17 -1.60 -5.76
CA ILE A 71 6.41 -1.33 -4.53
C ILE A 71 5.79 0.07 -4.59
N SER A 72 6.57 1.08 -4.96
CA SER A 72 6.10 2.47 -5.11
C SER A 72 4.93 2.56 -6.08
N ARG A 73 5.05 1.92 -7.25
CA ARG A 73 3.99 1.86 -8.27
C ARG A 73 2.71 1.19 -7.75
N ARG A 74 2.82 0.11 -6.98
CA ARG A 74 1.64 -0.53 -6.36
C ARG A 74 0.96 0.37 -5.34
N LEU A 75 1.73 1.10 -4.56
CA LEU A 75 1.20 2.04 -3.56
C LEU A 75 0.53 3.25 -4.21
N THR A 76 1.10 3.81 -5.27
CA THR A 76 0.50 4.94 -6.00
C THR A 76 -0.80 4.54 -6.70
N ARG A 77 -0.87 3.33 -7.25
CA ARG A 77 -2.09 2.80 -7.89
C ARG A 77 -3.31 2.75 -6.98
N LEU A 78 -3.14 2.74 -5.66
CA LEU A 78 -4.28 2.84 -4.73
C LEU A 78 -5.07 4.13 -4.93
N PHE A 79 -4.42 5.18 -5.43
CA PHE A 79 -5.00 6.52 -5.63
C PHE A 79 -5.27 6.87 -7.10
N GLU A 80 -4.85 6.03 -8.03
CA GLU A 80 -5.07 6.27 -9.45
C GLU A 80 -6.49 5.85 -9.85
N PRO A 81 -7.21 6.68 -10.62
CA PRO A 81 -8.52 6.31 -11.12
C PRO A 81 -8.39 5.29 -12.25
N ASP A 82 -9.32 4.36 -12.30
CA ASP A 82 -9.54 3.53 -13.48
C ASP A 82 -10.32 4.30 -14.57
N ALA A 83 -10.65 3.60 -15.68
CA ALA A 83 -11.38 4.19 -16.81
C ALA A 83 -12.78 4.72 -16.44
N THR A 84 -13.34 4.31 -15.31
CA THR A 84 -14.66 4.74 -14.81
C THR A 84 -14.55 5.82 -13.74
N GLY A 85 -13.34 6.21 -13.36
CA GLY A 85 -13.07 7.18 -12.29
C GLY A 85 -12.98 6.56 -10.90
N HIS A 86 -13.14 5.25 -10.77
CA HIS A 86 -12.98 4.55 -9.49
C HIS A 86 -11.51 4.43 -9.09
N ARG A 87 -11.24 4.67 -7.82
CA ARG A 87 -9.93 4.50 -7.19
C ARG A 87 -10.00 3.35 -6.16
N PRO A 88 -9.02 2.44 -6.13
CA PRO A 88 -9.01 1.36 -5.13
C PRO A 88 -9.20 1.86 -3.69
N CYS A 89 -8.56 2.98 -3.33
CA CYS A 89 -8.66 3.54 -1.98
C CYS A 89 -10.08 3.91 -1.55
N HIS A 90 -10.97 4.17 -2.47
CA HIS A 90 -12.38 4.51 -2.18
C HIS A 90 -13.29 3.27 -2.04
N GLY A 91 -12.76 2.07 -2.36
CA GLY A 91 -13.54 0.83 -2.30
C GLY A 91 -14.77 0.91 -3.20
N SER A 92 -15.93 0.51 -2.68
CA SER A 92 -17.21 0.49 -3.42
C SER A 92 -18.04 1.78 -3.31
N TYR A 93 -17.44 2.88 -2.87
CA TYR A 93 -18.17 4.14 -2.74
C TYR A 93 -18.23 4.91 -4.06
N ASP A 94 -19.25 4.66 -4.88
CA ASP A 94 -19.46 5.28 -6.20
C ASP A 94 -19.46 6.80 -6.19
N ARG A 95 -19.80 7.40 -5.04
CA ARG A 95 -19.82 8.86 -4.87
C ARG A 95 -18.47 9.49 -5.21
N TYR A 96 -17.36 8.85 -4.90
CA TYR A 96 -16.02 9.36 -5.21
C TYR A 96 -15.60 9.16 -6.66
N ALA A 97 -16.36 8.40 -7.45
CA ALA A 97 -16.12 8.25 -8.87
C ALA A 97 -17.00 9.19 -9.70
N SER A 98 -18.26 9.39 -9.30
CA SER A 98 -19.29 10.00 -10.15
C SER A 98 -19.80 11.35 -9.68
N HIS A 99 -19.84 11.62 -8.36
CA HIS A 99 -20.48 12.84 -7.86
C HIS A 99 -19.59 14.09 -8.09
N PRO A 100 -20.08 15.16 -8.72
CA PRO A 100 -19.26 16.32 -9.10
C PRO A 100 -18.47 16.97 -7.96
N ALA A 101 -19.04 17.00 -6.73
CA ALA A 101 -18.39 17.59 -5.58
C ALA A 101 -17.40 16.65 -4.86
N TRP A 102 -17.30 15.36 -5.26
CA TRP A 102 -16.52 14.35 -4.53
C TRP A 102 -15.47 13.66 -5.41
N LYS A 103 -15.67 13.61 -6.74
CA LYS A 103 -14.81 12.85 -7.66
C LYS A 103 -13.33 13.25 -7.66
N ASP A 104 -13.04 14.49 -7.28
CA ASP A 104 -11.67 15.01 -7.23
C ASP A 104 -11.08 15.00 -5.80
N LEU A 105 -11.81 14.46 -4.82
CA LEU A 105 -11.34 14.38 -3.44
C LEU A 105 -10.64 13.06 -3.20
N LEU A 106 -9.55 13.13 -2.44
CA LEU A 106 -8.79 11.97 -1.98
C LEU A 106 -8.86 11.89 -0.46
N LEU A 107 -9.14 10.70 0.06
CA LEU A 107 -9.03 10.40 1.48
C LEU A 107 -7.75 9.60 1.74
N PHE A 108 -6.95 10.11 2.66
CA PHE A 108 -5.73 9.45 3.12
C PHE A 108 -6.05 8.54 4.31
N HIS A 109 -6.62 7.37 4.00
CA HIS A 109 -6.97 6.40 5.04
C HIS A 109 -5.76 5.95 5.84
N GLU A 110 -6.00 5.51 7.07
CA GLU A 110 -4.96 5.07 8.00
C GLU A 110 -4.16 3.88 7.47
N PHE A 111 -4.84 2.91 6.87
CA PHE A 111 -4.26 1.74 6.19
C PHE A 111 -5.20 1.27 5.07
N PHE A 112 -4.76 0.27 4.31
CA PHE A 112 -5.52 -0.21 3.16
C PHE A 112 -5.61 -1.73 3.18
N HIS A 113 -6.75 -2.24 2.74
CA HIS A 113 -6.97 -3.67 2.54
C HIS A 113 -6.02 -4.20 1.46
N ALA A 114 -5.20 -5.19 1.80
CA ALA A 114 -4.11 -5.60 0.92
C ALA A 114 -4.57 -6.20 -0.42
N ASP A 115 -5.70 -6.90 -0.42
CA ASP A 115 -6.20 -7.57 -1.63
C ASP A 115 -7.02 -6.64 -2.53
N THR A 116 -7.75 -5.70 -1.96
CA THR A 116 -8.68 -4.83 -2.70
C THR A 116 -8.21 -3.39 -2.86
N GLY A 117 -7.27 -2.96 -2.02
CA GLY A 117 -6.81 -1.57 -1.96
C GLY A 117 -7.78 -0.61 -1.25
N ARG A 118 -8.94 -1.09 -0.76
CA ARG A 118 -9.91 -0.26 -0.04
C ARG A 118 -9.28 0.37 1.21
N GLY A 119 -9.56 1.66 1.41
CA GLY A 119 -9.17 2.36 2.63
C GLY A 119 -9.87 1.82 3.88
N CYS A 120 -9.13 1.71 4.96
CA CYS A 120 -9.53 1.18 6.25
C CYS A 120 -9.09 2.09 7.39
N GLY A 121 -9.63 1.87 8.58
CA GLY A 121 -9.32 2.67 9.77
C GLY A 121 -9.81 4.11 9.66
N ALA A 122 -9.09 5.03 10.26
CA ALA A 122 -9.44 6.45 10.20
C ALA A 122 -9.38 6.97 8.75
N SER A 123 -10.40 7.73 8.35
CA SER A 123 -10.59 8.12 6.95
C SER A 123 -9.63 9.21 6.46
N HIS A 124 -8.88 9.87 7.34
CA HIS A 124 -7.98 10.94 6.93
C HIS A 124 -6.78 11.10 7.87
N GLN A 125 -5.70 10.42 7.55
CA GLN A 125 -4.40 10.45 8.24
C GLN A 125 -3.35 11.09 7.32
N THR A 126 -3.43 12.41 7.14
CA THR A 126 -2.61 13.15 6.16
C THR A 126 -1.10 12.97 6.40
N GLY A 127 -0.63 13.15 7.63
CA GLY A 127 0.79 12.99 7.98
C GLY A 127 1.32 11.55 7.86
N TRP A 128 0.45 10.61 7.66
CA TRP A 128 0.70 9.17 7.63
C TRP A 128 0.69 8.64 6.18
N THR A 129 -0.44 8.78 5.51
CA THR A 129 -0.68 8.22 4.18
C THR A 129 -0.28 9.16 3.05
N ALA A 130 -0.19 10.47 3.31
CA ALA A 130 0.30 11.44 2.33
C ALA A 130 1.77 11.24 1.91
N LEU A 131 2.49 10.30 2.53
CA LEU A 131 3.77 9.77 2.04
C LEU A 131 3.68 9.28 0.58
N VAL A 132 2.48 8.93 0.10
CA VAL A 132 2.26 8.62 -1.32
C VAL A 132 2.78 9.72 -2.25
N ALA A 133 2.71 10.99 -1.87
CA ALA A 133 3.22 12.10 -2.66
C ALA A 133 4.74 12.02 -2.93
N ARG A 134 5.48 11.36 -2.04
CA ARG A 134 6.91 11.09 -2.24
C ARG A 134 7.15 9.97 -3.25
N LEU A 135 6.23 9.01 -3.31
CA LEU A 135 6.33 7.83 -4.17
C LEU A 135 5.94 8.16 -5.62
N VAL A 136 4.94 9.01 -5.83
CA VAL A 136 4.53 9.49 -7.18
C VAL A 136 5.69 10.16 -7.94
N ARG A 137 6.61 10.80 -7.24
CA ARG A 137 7.78 11.45 -7.86
C ARG A 137 8.88 10.47 -8.28
N LYS A 138 8.77 9.20 -7.86
CA LYS A 138 9.77 8.14 -8.09
C LYS A 138 9.31 7.09 -9.10
N SER A 139 8.03 7.11 -9.47
CA SER A 139 7.41 6.16 -10.40
C SER A 139 7.54 6.56 -11.86
#